data_f5ef6c81ffe0567aae396ae3afa1c9ed
#
_entry.id   f5ef6c81ffe0567aae396ae3afa1c9ed
#
_cell.length_a   1.000
_cell.length_b   1.000
_cell.length_c   1.000
_cell.angle_alpha   90.00
_cell.angle_beta   90.00
_cell.angle_gamma   90.00
#
_symmetry.space_group_name_H-M   'P 1'
#
loop_
_entity.id
_entity.type
_entity.pdbx_description
1 polymer ?
#
loop_
_entity_poly.entity_id
_entity_poly.type
_entity_poly.pdbx_seq_one_letter_code
_entity_poly.pdbx_strand_id
1 'polypeptide(L)'
;MSSDSTPEGFVHEQRAVRVVFRAGSCAELPREVERLGLDRVAVVAGRRYADRVAGMLGARAVVVVADPRMHVPVEQAEAVRDRATAARVDGLVAVGGGSAVGLAKAVALTHRVPIVAVPTSFSGSEMTRVWGTTAGGVKRTGRDPVVAPRVVLYDPELLAGFPTALAVPSAFNALAHAVEARYAPDRTPVTDLVAEAAIGTMLTALPALAADDPAGRAGALRGAWMCGMSLDSTSMSLHHKLAHVIGGGFALPHAETHTVLLPHVLGYNAAAAPDAAAAVGAALPGGAEPSAAGRALQSFAAGLGAPTRLADLGLPRDALDRVVDTVLDAPYANPAPLDRAALRELVERAWSGAPVP
;
A
#
# COMPACT_ATOMS: atom_id res chain seq x y z
N MET A 1 0.59 33.17 5.81
CA MET A 1 -0.64 32.70 6.46
C MET A 1 -1.07 31.47 5.69
N SER A 2 -0.82 30.29 6.22
CA SER A 2 -1.28 29.02 5.63
C SER A 2 -2.81 29.05 5.63
N SER A 3 -3.44 29.04 4.46
CA SER A 3 -4.87 28.78 4.36
C SER A 3 -5.04 27.31 4.72
N ASP A 4 -5.54 27.04 5.92
CA ASP A 4 -5.93 25.68 6.31
C ASP A 4 -6.98 25.21 5.30
N SER A 5 -6.56 24.35 4.36
CA SER A 5 -7.41 23.85 3.29
C SER A 5 -8.29 22.66 3.73
N THR A 6 -8.28 22.37 5.03
CA THR A 6 -9.16 21.33 5.60
C THR A 6 -10.63 21.73 5.44
N PRO A 7 -11.52 20.83 4.98
CA PRO A 7 -12.95 21.13 4.86
C PRO A 7 -13.55 21.67 6.16
N GLU A 8 -14.39 22.72 6.10
CA GLU A 8 -15.05 23.30 7.30
C GLU A 8 -15.92 22.29 8.07
N GLY A 9 -16.40 21.23 7.38
CA GLY A 9 -17.15 20.15 8.00
C GLY A 9 -16.59 18.79 7.58
N PHE A 10 -16.50 17.85 8.52
CA PHE A 10 -16.03 16.50 8.24
C PHE A 10 -16.75 15.47 9.11
N VAL A 11 -16.74 14.21 8.63
CA VAL A 11 -17.08 13.03 9.42
C VAL A 11 -15.82 12.20 9.57
N HIS A 12 -15.45 11.88 10.80
CA HIS A 12 -14.28 11.05 11.08
C HIS A 12 -14.71 9.77 11.80
N GLU A 13 -14.43 8.62 11.17
CA GLU A 13 -14.64 7.31 11.77
C GLU A 13 -13.30 6.60 11.94
N GLN A 14 -12.96 6.28 13.17
CA GLN A 14 -11.76 5.53 13.48
C GLN A 14 -12.09 4.10 13.90
N ARG A 15 -11.50 3.14 13.21
CA ARG A 15 -11.65 1.73 13.49
C ARG A 15 -10.77 1.30 14.68
N ALA A 16 -11.32 0.49 15.57
CA ALA A 16 -10.53 -0.17 16.59
C ALA A 16 -9.63 -1.26 15.96
N VAL A 17 -8.32 -1.04 16.02
CA VAL A 17 -7.28 -2.01 15.64
C VAL A 17 -6.21 -2.02 16.71
N ARG A 18 -5.76 -3.22 17.11
CA ARG A 18 -4.61 -3.36 17.99
C ARG A 18 -3.34 -3.47 17.16
N VAL A 19 -2.42 -2.54 17.37
CA VAL A 19 -1.10 -2.55 16.71
C VAL A 19 -0.03 -2.84 17.77
N VAL A 20 0.82 -3.81 17.51
CA VAL A 20 2.03 -4.10 18.27
C VAL A 20 3.22 -3.87 17.36
N PHE A 21 4.06 -2.90 17.70
CA PHE A 21 5.20 -2.52 16.88
C PHE A 21 6.50 -2.64 17.70
N ARG A 22 7.28 -3.68 17.43
CA ARG A 22 8.65 -3.87 17.97
C ARG A 22 9.37 -5.03 17.28
N ALA A 23 10.70 -5.04 17.34
CA ALA A 23 11.52 -6.17 16.95
C ALA A 23 11.09 -7.42 17.75
N GLY A 24 11.01 -8.57 17.09
CA GLY A 24 10.57 -9.83 17.69
C GLY A 24 9.07 -9.93 18.01
N SER A 25 8.24 -8.94 17.65
CA SER A 25 6.80 -8.97 17.97
C SER A 25 6.03 -10.14 17.36
N CYS A 26 6.56 -10.76 16.30
CA CYS A 26 5.98 -11.98 15.72
C CYS A 26 5.87 -13.12 16.75
N ALA A 27 6.75 -13.16 17.75
CA ALA A 27 6.70 -14.16 18.83
C ALA A 27 5.43 -14.03 19.70
N GLU A 28 4.75 -12.89 19.68
CA GLU A 28 3.50 -12.68 20.42
C GLU A 28 2.26 -13.18 19.68
N LEU A 29 2.42 -13.66 18.46
CA LEU A 29 1.30 -14.14 17.64
C LEU A 29 0.39 -15.16 18.38
N PRO A 30 0.91 -16.18 19.10
CA PRO A 30 0.06 -17.10 19.86
C PRO A 30 -0.78 -16.40 20.93
N ARG A 31 -0.20 -15.43 21.63
CA ARG A 31 -0.89 -14.63 22.66
C ARG A 31 -2.00 -13.76 22.06
N GLU A 32 -1.75 -13.15 20.91
CA GLU A 32 -2.76 -12.32 20.24
C GLU A 32 -3.91 -13.16 19.67
N VAL A 33 -3.62 -14.37 19.18
CA VAL A 33 -4.63 -15.35 18.74
C VAL A 33 -5.48 -15.79 19.96
N GLU A 34 -4.86 -16.11 21.08
CA GLU A 34 -5.55 -16.47 22.32
C GLU A 34 -6.40 -15.31 22.85
N ARG A 35 -5.87 -14.08 22.84
CA ARG A 35 -6.59 -12.86 23.28
C ARG A 35 -7.87 -12.61 22.47
N LEU A 36 -7.92 -13.04 21.21
CA LEU A 36 -9.12 -12.99 20.38
C LEU A 36 -10.05 -14.19 20.57
N GLY A 37 -9.68 -15.17 21.41
CA GLY A 37 -10.45 -16.39 21.66
C GLY A 37 -10.49 -17.33 20.45
N LEU A 38 -9.42 -17.37 19.64
CA LEU A 38 -9.35 -18.19 18.43
C LEU A 38 -8.69 -19.54 18.71
N ASP A 39 -9.41 -20.63 18.39
CA ASP A 39 -8.94 -21.99 18.60
C ASP A 39 -8.63 -22.74 17.29
N ARG A 40 -9.17 -22.28 16.17
CA ARG A 40 -9.09 -22.95 14.87
C ARG A 40 -8.74 -21.96 13.76
N VAL A 41 -7.46 -21.64 13.61
CA VAL A 41 -7.03 -20.62 12.67
C VAL A 41 -6.55 -21.20 11.33
N ALA A 42 -6.84 -20.49 10.25
CA ALA A 42 -6.17 -20.69 8.98
C ALA A 42 -4.97 -19.75 8.87
N VAL A 43 -3.79 -20.33 8.68
CA VAL A 43 -2.54 -19.61 8.43
C VAL A 43 -2.38 -19.39 6.94
N VAL A 44 -2.29 -18.13 6.51
CA VAL A 44 -1.95 -17.71 5.15
C VAL A 44 -0.60 -17.04 5.19
N ALA A 45 0.45 -17.69 4.73
CA ALA A 45 1.81 -17.20 4.87
C ALA A 45 2.65 -17.50 3.62
N GLY A 46 3.66 -16.66 3.35
CA GLY A 46 4.68 -17.02 2.38
C GLY A 46 5.45 -18.27 2.82
N ARG A 47 5.96 -19.06 1.87
CA ARG A 47 6.66 -20.34 2.12
C ARG A 47 7.73 -20.23 3.22
N ARG A 48 8.45 -19.12 3.27
CA ARG A 48 9.48 -18.85 4.28
C ARG A 48 8.95 -18.87 5.72
N TYR A 49 7.68 -18.55 5.93
CA TYR A 49 7.09 -18.34 7.26
C TYR A 49 6.05 -19.39 7.65
N ALA A 50 5.49 -20.11 6.68
CA ALA A 50 4.33 -20.97 6.87
C ALA A 50 4.53 -22.01 7.98
N ASP A 51 5.61 -22.81 7.89
CA ASP A 51 5.90 -23.89 8.86
C ASP A 51 6.24 -23.33 10.25
N ARG A 52 7.02 -22.24 10.30
CA ARG A 52 7.36 -21.56 11.55
C ARG A 52 6.11 -21.05 12.26
N VAL A 53 5.22 -20.38 11.53
CA VAL A 53 3.98 -19.82 12.09
C VAL A 53 3.02 -20.91 12.52
N ALA A 54 2.86 -21.96 11.71
CA ALA A 54 2.06 -23.12 12.09
C ALA A 54 2.61 -23.80 13.35
N GLY A 55 3.93 -23.98 13.45
CA GLY A 55 4.58 -24.51 14.65
C GLY A 55 4.38 -23.65 15.90
N MET A 56 4.42 -22.31 15.77
CA MET A 56 4.15 -21.41 16.89
C MET A 56 2.70 -21.51 17.41
N LEU A 57 1.74 -21.76 16.53
CA LEU A 57 0.31 -21.87 16.85
C LEU A 57 -0.09 -23.30 17.26
N GLY A 58 0.74 -24.30 16.95
CA GLY A 58 0.51 -25.68 17.30
C GLY A 58 -0.85 -26.21 16.79
N ALA A 59 -1.62 -26.86 17.65
CA ALA A 59 -2.92 -27.45 17.31
C ALA A 59 -3.98 -26.45 16.83
N ARG A 60 -3.78 -25.15 17.10
CA ARG A 60 -4.68 -24.11 16.59
C ARG A 60 -4.55 -23.89 15.08
N ALA A 61 -3.41 -24.19 14.46
CA ALA A 61 -3.20 -24.04 13.02
C ALA A 61 -3.83 -25.22 12.26
N VAL A 62 -5.13 -25.15 12.00
CA VAL A 62 -5.90 -26.27 11.37
C VAL A 62 -5.87 -26.24 9.84
N VAL A 63 -5.54 -25.10 9.23
CA VAL A 63 -5.33 -24.94 7.79
C VAL A 63 -4.04 -24.14 7.58
N VAL A 64 -3.17 -24.60 6.68
CA VAL A 64 -1.96 -23.87 6.30
C VAL A 64 -1.94 -23.68 4.79
N VAL A 65 -1.76 -22.41 4.35
CA VAL A 65 -1.62 -21.98 2.96
C VAL A 65 -0.26 -21.32 2.81
N ALA A 66 0.69 -22.00 2.18
CA ALA A 66 2.09 -21.59 2.12
C ALA A 66 2.49 -20.78 0.88
N ASP A 67 1.57 -20.53 -0.04
CA ASP A 67 1.87 -19.86 -1.31
C ASP A 67 0.72 -18.93 -1.76
N PRO A 68 0.52 -17.81 -1.06
CA PRO A 68 -0.47 -16.82 -1.47
C PRO A 68 -0.03 -16.16 -2.78
N ARG A 69 -0.84 -16.29 -3.83
CA ARG A 69 -0.54 -15.77 -5.16
C ARG A 69 -0.80 -14.27 -5.26
N MET A 70 0.01 -13.61 -6.10
CA MET A 70 -0.21 -12.19 -6.42
C MET A 70 -1.60 -11.96 -7.00
N HIS A 71 -2.16 -10.77 -6.76
CA HIS A 71 -3.48 -10.33 -7.22
C HIS A 71 -4.67 -11.15 -6.71
N VAL A 72 -4.44 -12.11 -5.80
CA VAL A 72 -5.48 -12.91 -5.15
C VAL A 72 -6.45 -13.53 -6.17
N PRO A 73 -6.02 -14.55 -6.94
CA PRO A 73 -6.93 -15.25 -7.87
C PRO A 73 -8.14 -15.80 -7.13
N VAL A 74 -9.34 -15.63 -7.70
CA VAL A 74 -10.59 -16.05 -7.06
C VAL A 74 -10.60 -17.55 -6.80
N GLU A 75 -10.01 -18.35 -7.68
CA GLU A 75 -9.92 -19.80 -7.56
C GLU A 75 -9.09 -20.21 -6.31
N GLN A 76 -8.02 -19.45 -6.01
CA GLN A 76 -7.24 -19.68 -4.80
C GLN A 76 -8.05 -19.33 -3.55
N ALA A 77 -8.77 -18.20 -3.58
CA ALA A 77 -9.62 -17.79 -2.46
C ALA A 77 -10.73 -18.82 -2.18
N GLU A 78 -11.37 -19.34 -3.22
CA GLU A 78 -12.40 -20.38 -3.12
C GLU A 78 -11.84 -21.67 -2.53
N ALA A 79 -10.72 -22.16 -3.03
CA ALA A 79 -10.08 -23.38 -2.48
C ALA A 79 -9.70 -23.23 -1.00
N VAL A 80 -9.30 -22.02 -0.56
CA VAL A 80 -9.00 -21.76 0.86
C VAL A 80 -10.29 -21.66 1.67
N ARG A 81 -11.35 -21.08 1.14
CA ARG A 81 -12.69 -21.02 1.79
C ARG A 81 -13.24 -22.42 2.06
N ASP A 82 -13.15 -23.32 1.09
CA ASP A 82 -13.63 -24.71 1.25
C ASP A 82 -12.88 -25.43 2.37
N ARG A 83 -11.55 -25.29 2.41
CA ARG A 83 -10.71 -25.85 3.47
C ARG A 83 -11.03 -25.22 4.83
N ALA A 84 -11.25 -23.90 4.88
CA ALA A 84 -11.61 -23.18 6.10
C ALA A 84 -12.97 -23.63 6.64
N THR A 85 -13.96 -23.84 5.75
CA THR A 85 -15.27 -24.37 6.11
C THR A 85 -15.17 -25.78 6.68
N ALA A 86 -14.51 -26.71 5.99
CA ALA A 86 -14.31 -28.07 6.41
C ALA A 86 -13.60 -28.15 7.77
N ALA A 87 -12.63 -27.29 8.01
CA ALA A 87 -11.90 -27.21 9.26
C ALA A 87 -12.59 -26.36 10.35
N ARG A 88 -13.75 -25.76 10.10
CA ARG A 88 -14.46 -24.85 11.01
C ARG A 88 -13.55 -23.76 11.57
N VAL A 89 -12.88 -23.04 10.66
CA VAL A 89 -11.96 -21.96 11.02
C VAL A 89 -12.72 -20.81 11.69
N ASP A 90 -12.23 -20.34 12.83
CA ASP A 90 -12.76 -19.19 13.59
C ASP A 90 -11.90 -17.92 13.52
N GLY A 91 -10.72 -18.01 12.86
CA GLY A 91 -9.84 -16.87 12.66
C GLY A 91 -8.80 -17.11 11.56
N LEU A 92 -8.21 -16.01 11.09
CA LEU A 92 -7.18 -16.01 10.05
C LEU A 92 -5.90 -15.36 10.57
N VAL A 93 -4.77 -15.96 10.25
CA VAL A 93 -3.43 -15.40 10.51
C VAL A 93 -2.75 -15.20 9.17
N ALA A 94 -2.48 -13.94 8.80
CA ALA A 94 -1.81 -13.58 7.57
C ALA A 94 -0.38 -13.12 7.84
N VAL A 95 0.63 -13.88 7.38
CA VAL A 95 2.05 -13.52 7.54
C VAL A 95 2.70 -13.37 6.17
N GLY A 96 2.94 -12.12 5.76
CA GLY A 96 3.47 -11.86 4.42
C GLY A 96 3.17 -10.46 3.92
N GLY A 97 3.41 -10.23 2.63
CA GLY A 97 3.05 -9.00 1.96
C GLY A 97 1.58 -8.94 1.56
N GLY A 98 1.26 -8.01 0.66
CA GLY A 98 -0.10 -7.76 0.18
C GLY A 98 -0.85 -8.99 -0.33
N SER A 99 -0.16 -10.00 -0.89
CA SER A 99 -0.80 -11.25 -1.35
C SER A 99 -1.34 -12.09 -0.19
N ALA A 100 -0.59 -12.23 0.90
CA ALA A 100 -1.02 -13.00 2.08
C ALA A 100 -2.19 -12.30 2.79
N VAL A 101 -2.05 -11.00 3.03
CA VAL A 101 -3.11 -10.20 3.64
C VAL A 101 -4.35 -10.16 2.75
N GLY A 102 -4.17 -9.99 1.43
CA GLY A 102 -5.27 -9.96 0.47
C GLY A 102 -6.04 -11.28 0.41
N LEU A 103 -5.34 -12.43 0.41
CA LEU A 103 -5.98 -13.75 0.42
C LEU A 103 -6.76 -13.98 1.72
N ALA A 104 -6.19 -13.63 2.88
CA ALA A 104 -6.90 -13.68 4.15
C ALA A 104 -8.16 -12.81 4.14
N LYS A 105 -8.09 -11.59 3.59
CA LYS A 105 -9.26 -10.73 3.42
C LYS A 105 -10.32 -11.33 2.51
N ALA A 106 -9.91 -11.94 1.38
CA ALA A 106 -10.84 -12.62 0.49
C ALA A 106 -11.58 -13.78 1.17
N VAL A 107 -10.91 -14.51 2.06
CA VAL A 107 -11.54 -15.55 2.88
C VAL A 107 -12.47 -14.92 3.93
N ALA A 108 -12.04 -13.88 4.62
CA ALA A 108 -12.83 -13.19 5.66
C ALA A 108 -14.15 -12.60 5.12
N LEU A 109 -14.19 -12.16 3.86
CA LEU A 109 -15.44 -11.69 3.22
C LEU A 109 -16.59 -12.67 3.35
N THR A 110 -16.31 -13.96 3.27
CA THR A 110 -17.32 -15.04 3.33
C THR A 110 -17.47 -15.59 4.75
N HIS A 111 -16.35 -15.86 5.42
CA HIS A 111 -16.35 -16.53 6.74
C HIS A 111 -16.64 -15.58 7.89
N ARG A 112 -16.48 -14.24 7.68
CA ARG A 112 -16.71 -13.18 8.67
C ARG A 112 -15.94 -13.39 9.99
N VAL A 113 -14.73 -13.95 9.90
CA VAL A 113 -13.84 -14.25 11.02
C VAL A 113 -12.74 -13.19 11.14
N PRO A 114 -12.21 -12.93 12.35
CA PRO A 114 -11.17 -11.93 12.55
C PRO A 114 -9.83 -12.32 11.88
N ILE A 115 -9.06 -11.31 11.50
CA ILE A 115 -7.72 -11.45 10.92
C ILE A 115 -6.69 -10.90 11.92
N VAL A 116 -5.63 -11.68 12.17
CA VAL A 116 -4.35 -11.22 12.74
C VAL A 116 -3.35 -11.11 11.59
N ALA A 117 -2.78 -9.93 11.37
CA ALA A 117 -1.82 -9.71 10.28
C ALA A 117 -0.41 -9.47 10.82
N VAL A 118 0.59 -10.04 10.14
CA VAL A 118 2.02 -9.82 10.38
C VAL A 118 2.65 -9.46 9.03
N PRO A 119 2.71 -8.18 8.68
CA PRO A 119 3.20 -7.75 7.38
C PRO A 119 4.71 -7.95 7.24
N THR A 120 5.14 -8.39 6.04
CA THR A 120 6.55 -8.55 5.65
C THR A 120 6.87 -7.75 4.38
N SER A 121 6.12 -6.71 4.10
CA SER A 121 6.33 -5.69 3.06
C SER A 121 5.73 -4.38 3.53
N PHE A 122 5.87 -3.32 2.77
CA PHE A 122 5.36 -1.98 3.11
C PHE A 122 4.01 -1.66 2.46
N SER A 123 3.20 -2.66 2.07
CA SER A 123 1.99 -2.45 1.26
C SER A 123 0.88 -1.63 1.95
N GLY A 124 0.83 -1.59 3.28
CA GLY A 124 -0.22 -0.91 4.06
C GLY A 124 -1.59 -1.61 4.04
N SER A 125 -1.75 -2.68 3.25
CA SER A 125 -3.01 -3.42 3.12
C SER A 125 -3.56 -3.93 4.45
N GLU A 126 -2.70 -4.30 5.38
CA GLU A 126 -3.03 -4.80 6.73
C GLU A 126 -3.77 -3.76 7.59
N MET A 127 -3.69 -2.50 7.23
CA MET A 127 -4.38 -1.42 7.96
C MET A 127 -5.73 -1.06 7.34
N THR A 128 -6.17 -1.72 6.26
CA THR A 128 -7.32 -1.26 5.48
C THR A 128 -8.50 -2.21 5.47
N ARG A 129 -9.69 -1.66 5.22
CA ARG A 129 -10.94 -2.36 4.85
C ARG A 129 -10.99 -2.72 3.36
N VAL A 130 -9.97 -2.35 2.59
CA VAL A 130 -9.93 -2.60 1.14
C VAL A 130 -9.57 -4.05 0.88
N TRP A 131 -10.32 -4.67 -0.01
CA TRP A 131 -10.06 -6.02 -0.52
C TRP A 131 -10.00 -6.00 -2.04
N GLY A 132 -9.36 -7.01 -2.62
CA GLY A 132 -9.31 -7.21 -4.06
C GLY A 132 -9.13 -8.68 -4.40
N THR A 133 -9.80 -9.12 -5.47
CA THR A 133 -9.65 -10.44 -6.09
C THR A 133 -9.58 -10.30 -7.60
N THR A 134 -8.99 -11.27 -8.27
CA THR A 134 -8.87 -11.28 -9.73
C THR A 134 -9.50 -12.55 -10.31
N ALA A 135 -10.41 -12.37 -11.26
CA ALA A 135 -11.06 -13.46 -12.01
C ALA A 135 -10.94 -13.17 -13.51
N GLY A 136 -10.44 -14.13 -14.30
CA GLY A 136 -10.30 -13.97 -15.75
C GLY A 136 -9.50 -12.72 -16.16
N GLY A 137 -8.48 -12.33 -15.39
CA GLY A 137 -7.69 -11.11 -15.62
C GLY A 137 -8.36 -9.81 -15.18
N VAL A 138 -9.61 -9.85 -14.71
CA VAL A 138 -10.34 -8.66 -14.24
C VAL A 138 -10.23 -8.56 -12.72
N LYS A 139 -9.66 -7.45 -12.23
CA LYS A 139 -9.57 -7.15 -10.81
C LYS A 139 -10.88 -6.54 -10.31
N ARG A 140 -11.42 -7.12 -9.23
CA ARG A 140 -12.54 -6.56 -8.47
C ARG A 140 -12.02 -6.10 -7.11
N THR A 141 -12.40 -4.90 -6.71
CA THR A 141 -12.04 -4.33 -5.42
C THR A 141 -13.27 -3.81 -4.70
N GLY A 142 -13.18 -3.70 -3.38
CA GLY A 142 -14.23 -3.12 -2.56
C GLY A 142 -13.74 -2.80 -1.16
N ARG A 143 -14.62 -2.24 -0.34
CA ARG A 143 -14.39 -1.95 1.08
C ARG A 143 -15.43 -2.69 1.91
N ASP A 144 -14.99 -3.41 2.95
CA ASP A 144 -15.88 -4.05 3.93
C ASP A 144 -15.18 -4.07 5.30
N PRO A 145 -15.82 -3.61 6.38
CA PRO A 145 -15.25 -3.65 7.73
C PRO A 145 -14.83 -5.05 8.19
N VAL A 146 -15.47 -6.10 7.69
CA VAL A 146 -15.20 -7.48 8.07
C VAL A 146 -13.79 -7.95 7.70
N VAL A 147 -13.22 -7.40 6.62
CA VAL A 147 -11.88 -7.81 6.14
C VAL A 147 -10.74 -7.07 6.83
N ALA A 148 -11.08 -6.07 7.64
CA ALA A 148 -10.07 -5.29 8.34
C ALA A 148 -9.42 -6.11 9.46
N PRO A 149 -8.07 -6.25 9.48
CA PRO A 149 -7.40 -6.94 10.58
C PRO A 149 -7.74 -6.34 11.95
N ARG A 150 -7.97 -7.22 12.92
CA ARG A 150 -8.24 -6.82 14.31
C ARG A 150 -6.95 -6.60 15.10
N VAL A 151 -5.88 -7.28 14.69
CA VAL A 151 -4.53 -7.14 15.26
C VAL A 151 -3.53 -7.08 14.13
N VAL A 152 -2.56 -6.20 14.26
CA VAL A 152 -1.40 -6.13 13.36
C VAL A 152 -0.13 -6.15 14.21
N LEU A 153 0.76 -7.11 13.92
CA LEU A 153 2.07 -7.24 14.54
C LEU A 153 3.12 -6.77 13.55
N TYR A 154 3.70 -5.61 13.78
CA TYR A 154 4.79 -5.06 12.99
C TYR A 154 6.13 -5.47 13.58
N ASP A 155 6.80 -6.40 12.91
CA ASP A 155 8.11 -6.91 13.31
C ASP A 155 9.18 -6.58 12.26
N PRO A 156 10.01 -5.55 12.49
CA PRO A 156 11.05 -5.16 11.53
C PRO A 156 12.07 -6.27 11.22
N GLU A 157 12.25 -7.26 12.11
CA GLU A 157 13.19 -8.37 11.88
C GLU A 157 12.72 -9.29 10.75
N LEU A 158 11.42 -9.40 10.51
CA LEU A 158 10.88 -10.20 9.41
C LEU A 158 11.20 -9.63 8.03
N LEU A 159 11.59 -8.36 7.97
CA LEU A 159 12.03 -7.70 6.73
C LEU A 159 13.52 -7.90 6.44
N ALA A 160 14.27 -8.55 7.35
CA ALA A 160 15.66 -8.91 7.09
C ALA A 160 15.75 -9.85 5.88
N GLY A 161 16.57 -9.44 4.88
CA GLY A 161 16.68 -10.14 3.61
C GLY A 161 15.49 -9.91 2.63
N PHE A 162 14.64 -8.93 2.89
CA PHE A 162 13.72 -8.43 1.86
C PHE A 162 14.57 -7.60 0.87
N PRO A 163 14.69 -8.03 -0.41
CA PRO A 163 15.62 -7.39 -1.34
C PRO A 163 15.32 -5.90 -1.49
N THR A 164 16.36 -5.05 -1.41
CA THR A 164 16.19 -3.58 -1.51
C THR A 164 15.54 -3.13 -2.80
N ALA A 165 15.80 -3.84 -3.91
CA ALA A 165 15.15 -3.61 -5.20
C ALA A 165 13.62 -3.79 -5.18
N LEU A 166 13.07 -4.52 -4.21
CA LEU A 166 11.64 -4.66 -3.96
C LEU A 166 11.18 -3.80 -2.78
N ALA A 167 12.03 -3.64 -1.77
CA ALA A 167 11.74 -2.90 -0.55
C ALA A 167 11.51 -1.41 -0.83
N VAL A 168 12.40 -0.78 -1.61
CA VAL A 168 12.30 0.64 -1.96
C VAL A 168 11.03 0.93 -2.75
N PRO A 169 10.71 0.22 -3.86
CA PRO A 169 9.43 0.41 -4.55
C PRO A 169 8.22 0.15 -3.66
N SER A 170 8.25 -0.87 -2.81
CA SER A 170 7.17 -1.14 -1.86
C SER A 170 6.93 0.02 -0.90
N ALA A 171 7.99 0.69 -0.45
CA ALA A 171 7.91 1.88 0.41
C ALA A 171 7.35 3.10 -0.35
N PHE A 172 7.74 3.30 -1.62
CA PHE A 172 7.16 4.35 -2.48
C PHE A 172 5.68 4.10 -2.76
N ASN A 173 5.26 2.86 -2.97
CA ASN A 173 3.82 2.53 -3.07
C ASN A 173 3.07 2.94 -1.79
N ALA A 174 3.62 2.67 -0.61
CA ALA A 174 3.02 3.14 0.64
C ALA A 174 3.00 4.67 0.72
N LEU A 175 4.10 5.34 0.36
CA LEU A 175 4.19 6.80 0.36
C LEU A 175 3.08 7.45 -0.48
N ALA A 176 2.74 6.85 -1.62
CA ALA A 176 1.68 7.35 -2.49
C ALA A 176 0.31 7.43 -1.80
N HIS A 177 0.02 6.53 -0.86
CA HIS A 177 -1.22 6.58 -0.07
C HIS A 177 -1.29 7.85 0.78
N ALA A 178 -0.19 8.20 1.46
CA ALA A 178 -0.13 9.38 2.30
C ALA A 178 -0.14 10.68 1.46
N VAL A 179 0.55 10.69 0.32
CA VAL A 179 0.58 11.85 -0.58
C VAL A 179 -0.83 12.14 -1.12
N GLU A 180 -1.55 11.13 -1.61
CA GLU A 180 -2.93 11.32 -2.09
C GLU A 180 -3.90 11.68 -0.97
N ALA A 181 -3.71 11.15 0.23
CA ALA A 181 -4.54 11.49 1.38
C ALA A 181 -4.49 12.98 1.73
N ARG A 182 -3.35 13.67 1.47
CA ARG A 182 -3.20 15.12 1.73
C ARG A 182 -4.08 16.02 0.87
N TYR A 183 -4.64 15.50 -0.21
CA TYR A 183 -5.57 16.24 -1.07
C TYR A 183 -6.88 15.50 -1.34
N ALA A 184 -7.14 14.43 -0.62
CA ALA A 184 -8.41 13.73 -0.74
C ALA A 184 -9.59 14.63 -0.31
N PRO A 185 -10.73 14.61 -1.02
CA PRO A 185 -11.88 15.46 -0.68
C PRO A 185 -12.55 15.08 0.65
N ASP A 186 -12.35 13.85 1.10
CA ASP A 186 -12.88 13.28 2.34
C ASP A 186 -11.84 13.26 3.48
N ARG A 187 -10.72 14.01 3.34
CA ARG A 187 -9.72 14.13 4.40
C ARG A 187 -10.28 14.88 5.61
N THR A 188 -9.70 14.60 6.76
CA THR A 188 -10.02 15.24 8.03
C THR A 188 -8.74 15.78 8.67
N PRO A 189 -8.80 16.65 9.70
CA PRO A 189 -7.60 17.10 10.42
C PRO A 189 -6.74 15.93 10.95
N VAL A 190 -7.36 14.83 11.37
CA VAL A 190 -6.65 13.64 11.84
C VAL A 190 -5.92 12.95 10.68
N THR A 191 -6.58 12.77 9.53
CA THR A 191 -5.94 12.15 8.36
C THR A 191 -4.82 13.01 7.82
N ASP A 192 -4.93 14.33 7.85
CA ASP A 192 -3.88 15.26 7.45
C ASP A 192 -2.63 15.12 8.32
N LEU A 193 -2.79 15.11 9.65
CA LEU A 193 -1.68 14.90 10.60
C LEU A 193 -1.00 13.54 10.41
N VAL A 194 -1.78 12.48 10.23
CA VAL A 194 -1.25 11.13 10.01
C VAL A 194 -0.51 11.04 8.67
N ALA A 195 -1.06 11.60 7.60
CA ALA A 195 -0.45 11.58 6.28
C ALA A 195 0.86 12.38 6.24
N GLU A 196 0.91 13.54 6.87
CA GLU A 196 2.13 14.34 6.99
C GLU A 196 3.22 13.62 7.76
N ALA A 197 2.89 13.04 8.92
CA ALA A 197 3.81 12.22 9.71
C ALA A 197 4.29 10.99 8.92
N ALA A 198 3.41 10.36 8.13
CA ALA A 198 3.74 9.23 7.27
C ALA A 198 4.75 9.60 6.19
N ILE A 199 4.53 10.72 5.48
CA ILE A 199 5.43 11.26 4.44
C ILE A 199 6.82 11.50 5.04
N GLY A 200 6.91 12.25 6.14
CA GLY A 200 8.17 12.57 6.81
C GLY A 200 8.91 11.31 7.28
N THR A 201 8.20 10.38 7.94
CA THR A 201 8.79 9.14 8.44
C THR A 201 9.31 8.26 7.29
N MET A 202 8.54 8.13 6.20
CA MET A 202 8.92 7.29 5.06
C MET A 202 10.13 7.86 4.32
N LEU A 203 10.10 9.15 3.96
CA LEU A 203 11.20 9.79 3.23
C LEU A 203 12.51 9.81 4.04
N THR A 204 12.43 10.01 5.37
CA THR A 204 13.59 9.91 6.26
C THR A 204 14.17 8.50 6.33
N ALA A 205 13.32 7.46 6.29
CA ALA A 205 13.77 6.08 6.42
C ALA A 205 14.34 5.49 5.11
N LEU A 206 13.91 5.99 3.95
CA LEU A 206 14.22 5.41 2.64
C LEU A 206 15.74 5.28 2.34
N PRO A 207 16.63 6.25 2.64
CA PRO A 207 18.06 6.09 2.41
C PRO A 207 18.67 4.91 3.19
N ALA A 208 18.33 4.79 4.46
CA ALA A 208 18.77 3.68 5.30
C ALA A 208 18.16 2.34 4.86
N LEU A 209 16.90 2.35 4.39
CA LEU A 209 16.25 1.17 3.80
C LEU A 209 16.98 0.70 2.53
N ALA A 210 17.36 1.61 1.65
CA ALA A 210 18.09 1.32 0.42
C ALA A 210 19.51 0.75 0.72
N ALA A 211 20.09 1.16 1.86
CA ALA A 211 21.35 0.60 2.37
C ALA A 211 21.18 -0.73 3.15
N ASP A 212 19.97 -1.30 3.18
CA ASP A 212 19.61 -2.50 3.97
C ASP A 212 19.87 -2.38 5.48
N ASP A 213 19.82 -1.16 6.01
CA ASP A 213 20.00 -0.89 7.44
C ASP A 213 18.75 -1.32 8.24
N PRO A 214 18.90 -2.00 9.39
CA PRO A 214 17.82 -2.34 10.29
C PRO A 214 16.96 -1.14 10.73
N ALA A 215 17.56 0.03 10.95
CA ALA A 215 16.85 1.25 11.32
C ALA A 215 15.97 1.75 10.16
N GLY A 216 16.46 1.62 8.92
CA GLY A 216 15.70 1.92 7.71
C GLY A 216 14.48 1.02 7.56
N ARG A 217 14.63 -0.28 7.79
CA ARG A 217 13.50 -1.24 7.78
C ARG A 217 12.46 -0.90 8.84
N ALA A 218 12.88 -0.59 10.06
CA ALA A 218 11.97 -0.21 11.14
C ALA A 218 11.27 1.13 10.86
N GLY A 219 12.01 2.12 10.37
CA GLY A 219 11.48 3.43 9.99
C GLY A 219 10.45 3.33 8.85
N ALA A 220 10.79 2.64 7.76
CA ALA A 220 9.90 2.44 6.63
C ALA A 220 8.64 1.65 7.02
N LEU A 221 8.77 0.64 7.89
CA LEU A 221 7.62 -0.13 8.37
C LEU A 221 6.68 0.73 9.22
N ARG A 222 7.22 1.66 10.03
CA ARG A 222 6.43 2.66 10.77
C ARG A 222 5.74 3.64 9.83
N GLY A 223 6.44 4.12 8.80
CA GLY A 223 5.86 4.94 7.73
C GLY A 223 4.73 4.21 7.02
N ALA A 224 4.93 2.94 6.63
CA ALA A 224 3.93 2.12 5.95
C ALA A 224 2.67 1.89 6.80
N TRP A 225 2.79 1.71 8.11
CA TRP A 225 1.66 1.67 9.03
C TRP A 225 0.79 2.92 8.93
N MET A 226 1.40 4.11 9.01
CA MET A 226 0.68 5.39 8.90
C MET A 226 0.14 5.63 7.50
N CYS A 227 0.87 5.26 6.44
CA CYS A 227 0.38 5.28 5.06
C CYS A 227 -0.86 4.39 4.87
N GLY A 228 -0.87 3.19 5.48
CA GLY A 228 -2.03 2.31 5.47
C GLY A 228 -3.24 2.88 6.21
N MET A 229 -3.03 3.61 7.31
CA MET A 229 -4.11 4.37 7.99
C MET A 229 -4.69 5.45 7.06
N SER A 230 -3.83 6.18 6.34
CA SER A 230 -4.24 7.19 5.36
C SER A 230 -5.08 6.57 4.24
N LEU A 231 -4.63 5.44 3.67
CA LEU A 231 -5.37 4.69 2.63
C LEU A 231 -6.75 4.21 3.11
N ASP A 232 -6.87 3.77 4.37
CA ASP A 232 -8.16 3.34 4.90
C ASP A 232 -9.13 4.49 5.14
N SER A 233 -8.62 5.68 5.43
CA SER A 233 -9.40 6.82 5.90
C SER A 233 -9.81 7.79 4.79
N THR A 234 -9.21 7.69 3.61
CA THR A 234 -9.46 8.62 2.49
C THR A 234 -9.71 7.90 1.17
N SER A 235 -10.35 8.60 0.24
CA SER A 235 -10.42 8.19 -1.16
C SER A 235 -9.10 8.44 -1.88
N MET A 236 -8.84 7.63 -2.92
CA MET A 236 -7.65 7.77 -3.77
C MET A 236 -8.01 8.49 -5.07
N SER A 237 -7.00 9.08 -5.72
CA SER A 237 -7.14 10.00 -6.83
C SER A 237 -6.37 9.52 -8.09
N LEU A 238 -5.86 10.45 -8.88
CA LEU A 238 -5.18 10.24 -10.17
C LEU A 238 -4.03 9.23 -10.10
N HIS A 239 -3.19 9.31 -9.05
CA HIS A 239 -2.04 8.40 -8.94
C HIS A 239 -2.48 6.93 -8.89
N HIS A 240 -3.43 6.61 -8.00
CA HIS A 240 -3.92 5.23 -7.89
C HIS A 240 -4.74 4.82 -9.11
N LYS A 241 -5.50 5.74 -9.72
CA LYS A 241 -6.21 5.44 -10.97
C LYS A 241 -5.24 5.07 -12.08
N LEU A 242 -4.18 5.86 -12.30
CA LEU A 242 -3.13 5.55 -13.28
C LEU A 242 -2.44 4.22 -12.96
N ALA A 243 -2.00 4.01 -11.72
CA ALA A 243 -1.31 2.79 -11.32
C ALA A 243 -2.18 1.53 -11.50
N HIS A 244 -3.49 1.62 -11.24
CA HIS A 244 -4.41 0.50 -11.44
C HIS A 244 -4.68 0.22 -12.92
N VAL A 245 -4.84 1.26 -13.75
CA VAL A 245 -5.03 1.11 -15.21
C VAL A 245 -3.79 0.49 -15.84
N ILE A 246 -2.61 1.00 -15.50
CA ILE A 246 -1.33 0.53 -16.06
C ILE A 246 -1.00 -0.86 -15.49
N GLY A 247 -0.98 -1.02 -14.17
CA GLY A 247 -0.63 -2.28 -13.54
C GLY A 247 -1.60 -3.42 -13.85
N GLY A 248 -2.91 -3.12 -13.87
CA GLY A 248 -3.95 -4.12 -14.17
C GLY A 248 -4.08 -4.43 -15.67
N GLY A 249 -4.00 -3.39 -16.52
CA GLY A 249 -4.19 -3.53 -17.95
C GLY A 249 -2.99 -4.14 -18.71
N PHE A 250 -1.78 -4.04 -18.14
CA PHE A 250 -0.55 -4.47 -18.80
C PHE A 250 0.30 -5.43 -17.95
N ALA A 251 -0.23 -5.88 -16.82
CA ALA A 251 0.44 -6.79 -15.87
C ALA A 251 1.83 -6.29 -15.41
N LEU A 252 2.01 -4.98 -15.28
CA LEU A 252 3.24 -4.40 -14.80
C LEU A 252 3.43 -4.64 -13.29
N PRO A 253 4.69 -4.68 -12.80
CA PRO A 253 4.99 -4.75 -11.37
C PRO A 253 4.34 -3.58 -10.63
N HIS A 254 3.53 -3.90 -9.61
CA HIS A 254 2.63 -2.94 -8.96
C HIS A 254 3.39 -1.82 -8.22
N ALA A 255 4.31 -2.19 -7.35
CA ALA A 255 5.05 -1.23 -6.53
C ALA A 255 5.96 -0.32 -7.38
N GLU A 256 6.61 -0.90 -8.38
CA GLU A 256 7.49 -0.20 -9.31
C GLU A 256 6.68 0.80 -10.17
N THR A 257 5.48 0.41 -10.61
CA THR A 257 4.56 1.30 -11.34
C THR A 257 4.19 2.52 -10.49
N HIS A 258 3.83 2.30 -9.21
CA HIS A 258 3.56 3.38 -8.26
C HIS A 258 4.78 4.29 -8.07
N THR A 259 5.97 3.70 -7.96
CA THR A 259 7.22 4.45 -7.76
C THR A 259 7.49 5.43 -8.91
N VAL A 260 7.34 4.95 -10.16
CA VAL A 260 7.56 5.80 -11.35
C VAL A 260 6.51 6.91 -11.45
N LEU A 261 5.25 6.59 -11.17
CA LEU A 261 4.14 7.55 -11.34
C LEU A 261 4.11 8.65 -10.28
N LEU A 262 4.51 8.35 -9.03
CA LEU A 262 4.30 9.25 -7.90
C LEU A 262 4.91 10.65 -8.11
N PRO A 263 6.18 10.80 -8.55
CA PRO A 263 6.76 12.12 -8.79
C PRO A 263 6.01 12.94 -9.85
N HIS A 264 5.57 12.28 -10.93
CA HIS A 264 4.88 12.94 -12.04
C HIS A 264 3.49 13.41 -11.65
N VAL A 265 2.74 12.58 -10.89
CA VAL A 265 1.40 12.97 -10.40
C VAL A 265 1.51 14.06 -9.33
N LEU A 266 2.52 13.99 -8.45
CA LEU A 266 2.79 15.05 -7.48
C LEU A 266 3.07 16.38 -8.19
N GLY A 267 3.93 16.41 -9.22
CA GLY A 267 4.21 17.61 -10.02
C GLY A 267 2.96 18.13 -10.72
N TYR A 268 2.15 17.24 -11.30
CA TYR A 268 0.88 17.59 -11.96
C TYR A 268 -0.10 18.28 -11.00
N ASN A 269 -0.19 17.81 -9.77
CA ASN A 269 -1.11 18.32 -8.77
C ASN A 269 -0.52 19.46 -7.91
N ALA A 270 0.78 19.78 -8.01
CA ALA A 270 1.47 20.65 -7.07
C ALA A 270 0.83 22.04 -6.92
N ALA A 271 0.40 22.66 -8.03
CA ALA A 271 -0.24 23.98 -8.00
C ALA A 271 -1.65 23.95 -7.38
N ALA A 272 -2.38 22.84 -7.53
CA ALA A 272 -3.74 22.67 -7.00
C ALA A 272 -3.77 22.04 -5.60
N ALA A 273 -2.67 21.41 -5.18
CA ALA A 273 -2.50 20.80 -3.87
C ALA A 273 -1.14 21.19 -3.23
N PRO A 274 -0.91 22.50 -3.00
CA PRO A 274 0.38 23.01 -2.53
C PRO A 274 0.80 22.43 -1.18
N ASP A 275 -0.14 22.13 -0.29
CA ASP A 275 0.15 21.55 1.03
C ASP A 275 0.73 20.13 0.92
N ALA A 276 0.24 19.31 -0.02
CA ALA A 276 0.80 17.99 -0.26
C ALA A 276 2.21 18.07 -0.86
N ALA A 277 2.42 18.99 -1.82
CA ALA A 277 3.72 19.25 -2.41
C ALA A 277 4.72 19.80 -1.38
N ALA A 278 4.28 20.71 -0.49
CA ALA A 278 5.07 21.24 0.60
C ALA A 278 5.50 20.17 1.61
N ALA A 279 4.56 19.28 2.00
CA ALA A 279 4.86 18.18 2.93
C ALA A 279 5.95 17.25 2.37
N VAL A 280 5.87 16.89 1.08
CA VAL A 280 6.91 16.08 0.42
C VAL A 280 8.21 16.87 0.29
N GLY A 281 8.14 18.11 -0.18
CA GLY A 281 9.33 18.96 -0.36
C GLY A 281 10.10 19.17 0.94
N ALA A 282 9.41 19.45 2.03
CA ALA A 282 10.03 19.63 3.35
C ALA A 282 10.67 18.36 3.91
N ALA A 283 10.13 17.19 3.57
CA ALA A 283 10.61 15.90 4.07
C ALA A 283 11.77 15.31 3.24
N LEU A 284 12.01 15.82 2.04
CA LEU A 284 13.12 15.38 1.20
C LEU A 284 14.47 15.88 1.73
N PRO A 285 15.56 15.10 1.61
CA PRO A 285 16.91 15.57 1.95
C PRO A 285 17.28 16.85 1.20
N GLY A 286 17.67 17.88 1.96
CA GLY A 286 17.99 19.20 1.40
C GLY A 286 16.77 20.10 1.17
N GLY A 287 15.56 19.60 1.36
CA GLY A 287 14.34 20.34 1.10
C GLY A 287 14.06 20.58 -0.38
N ALA A 288 12.83 20.95 -0.71
CA ALA A 288 12.43 21.40 -2.03
C ALA A 288 11.22 22.34 -1.93
N GLU A 289 11.18 23.35 -2.78
CA GLU A 289 9.99 24.19 -2.94
C GLU A 289 8.81 23.33 -3.44
N PRO A 290 7.56 23.64 -3.07
CA PRO A 290 6.40 22.87 -3.49
C PRO A 290 6.30 22.67 -5.00
N SER A 291 6.62 23.68 -5.80
CA SER A 291 6.63 23.60 -7.27
C SER A 291 7.69 22.66 -7.84
N ALA A 292 8.76 22.38 -7.09
CA ALA A 292 9.85 21.50 -7.46
C ALA A 292 9.78 20.12 -6.78
N ALA A 293 8.81 19.90 -5.89
CA ALA A 293 8.72 18.69 -5.07
C ALA A 293 8.64 17.40 -5.90
N GLY A 294 7.90 17.41 -7.02
CA GLY A 294 7.81 16.27 -7.93
C GLY A 294 9.17 15.91 -8.54
N ARG A 295 9.89 16.91 -9.05
CA ARG A 295 11.23 16.72 -9.63
C ARG A 295 12.24 16.26 -8.59
N ALA A 296 12.21 16.85 -7.40
CA ALA A 296 13.08 16.46 -6.29
C ALA A 296 12.81 15.02 -5.85
N LEU A 297 11.54 14.61 -5.77
CA LEU A 297 11.15 13.23 -5.45
C LEU A 297 11.60 12.24 -6.53
N GLN A 298 11.53 12.61 -7.83
CA GLN A 298 12.04 11.78 -8.93
C GLN A 298 13.55 11.57 -8.81
N SER A 299 14.30 12.65 -8.56
CA SER A 299 15.75 12.59 -8.38
C SER A 299 16.12 11.76 -7.14
N PHE A 300 15.37 11.91 -6.06
CA PHE A 300 15.56 11.13 -4.84
C PHE A 300 15.32 9.63 -5.09
N ALA A 301 14.23 9.27 -5.77
CA ALA A 301 13.94 7.87 -6.14
C ALA A 301 15.06 7.27 -7.00
N ALA A 302 15.53 8.01 -8.01
CA ALA A 302 16.65 7.60 -8.86
C ALA A 302 17.94 7.36 -8.05
N GLY A 303 18.24 8.25 -7.09
CA GLY A 303 19.40 8.13 -6.20
C GLY A 303 19.34 6.92 -5.27
N LEU A 304 18.16 6.37 -5.02
CA LEU A 304 17.97 5.12 -4.26
C LEU A 304 17.95 3.86 -5.15
N GLY A 305 18.21 3.99 -6.45
CA GLY A 305 18.16 2.87 -7.39
C GLY A 305 16.74 2.40 -7.74
N ALA A 306 15.73 3.21 -7.45
CA ALA A 306 14.35 2.88 -7.79
C ALA A 306 14.08 3.07 -9.30
N PRO A 307 13.11 2.34 -9.90
CA PRO A 307 12.74 2.52 -11.28
C PRO A 307 12.18 3.93 -11.55
N THR A 308 12.56 4.51 -12.69
CA THR A 308 12.16 5.86 -13.09
C THR A 308 11.42 5.92 -14.42
N ARG A 309 11.22 4.77 -15.09
CA ARG A 309 10.64 4.69 -16.44
C ARG A 309 9.64 3.55 -16.56
N LEU A 310 8.41 3.85 -17.01
CA LEU A 310 7.42 2.81 -17.29
C LEU A 310 7.83 1.94 -18.51
N ALA A 311 8.63 2.50 -19.42
CA ALA A 311 9.16 1.74 -20.56
C ALA A 311 10.00 0.54 -20.09
N ASP A 312 10.83 0.73 -19.05
CA ASP A 312 11.69 -0.33 -18.49
C ASP A 312 10.88 -1.39 -17.74
N LEU A 313 9.67 -1.06 -17.29
CA LEU A 313 8.72 -1.98 -16.69
C LEU A 313 7.89 -2.76 -17.71
N GLY A 314 8.00 -2.40 -19.00
CA GLY A 314 7.33 -3.11 -20.10
C GLY A 314 6.05 -2.45 -20.62
N LEU A 315 5.74 -1.18 -20.26
CA LEU A 315 4.59 -0.49 -20.86
C LEU A 315 4.88 -0.16 -22.33
N PRO A 316 4.08 -0.66 -23.31
CA PRO A 316 4.25 -0.32 -24.70
C PRO A 316 3.95 1.17 -24.98
N ARG A 317 4.71 1.82 -25.86
CA ARG A 317 4.50 3.25 -26.16
C ARG A 317 3.17 3.55 -26.81
N ASP A 318 2.69 2.65 -27.65
CA ASP A 318 1.40 2.74 -28.35
C ASP A 318 0.19 2.57 -27.43
N ALA A 319 0.42 2.13 -26.17
CA ALA A 319 -0.62 2.00 -25.15
C ALA A 319 -0.96 3.32 -24.45
N LEU A 320 -0.12 4.36 -24.56
CA LEU A 320 -0.23 5.57 -23.73
C LEU A 320 -1.56 6.31 -23.92
N ASP A 321 -2.06 6.43 -25.15
CA ASP A 321 -3.36 7.04 -25.42
C ASP A 321 -4.50 6.22 -24.81
N ARG A 322 -4.47 4.89 -24.92
CA ARG A 322 -5.46 4.01 -24.28
C ARG A 322 -5.44 4.13 -22.74
N VAL A 323 -4.25 4.27 -22.14
CA VAL A 323 -4.13 4.51 -20.69
C VAL A 323 -4.86 5.79 -20.30
N VAL A 324 -4.60 6.89 -21.02
CA VAL A 324 -5.23 8.20 -20.72
C VAL A 324 -6.73 8.13 -20.91
N ASP A 325 -7.20 7.55 -22.00
CA ASP A 325 -8.64 7.41 -22.27
C ASP A 325 -9.32 6.59 -21.16
N THR A 326 -8.73 5.45 -20.76
CA THR A 326 -9.25 4.61 -19.65
C THR A 326 -9.24 5.33 -18.31
N VAL A 327 -8.25 6.19 -18.05
CA VAL A 327 -8.19 6.99 -16.83
C VAL A 327 -9.31 8.02 -16.79
N LEU A 328 -9.73 8.55 -17.94
CA LEU A 328 -10.80 9.54 -18.09
C LEU A 328 -12.21 8.93 -18.18
N ASP A 329 -12.36 7.63 -18.43
CA ASP A 329 -13.66 6.97 -18.64
C ASP A 329 -14.61 7.02 -17.45
N ALA A 330 -14.10 7.17 -16.22
CA ALA A 330 -14.92 7.21 -15.02
C ALA A 330 -14.53 8.40 -14.13
N PRO A 331 -15.51 9.16 -13.61
CA PRO A 331 -15.23 10.31 -12.76
C PRO A 331 -14.59 9.88 -11.43
N TYR A 332 -13.60 10.63 -10.99
CA TYR A 332 -12.99 10.58 -9.66
C TYR A 332 -12.47 11.96 -9.28
N ALA A 333 -12.33 12.21 -7.99
CA ALA A 333 -11.80 13.49 -7.53
C ALA A 333 -10.29 13.58 -7.77
N ASN A 334 -9.85 14.71 -8.30
CA ASN A 334 -8.43 15.09 -8.38
C ASN A 334 -8.30 16.59 -8.18
N PRO A 335 -7.28 17.11 -7.47
CA PRO A 335 -7.16 18.55 -7.23
C PRO A 335 -6.99 19.35 -8.52
N ALA A 336 -6.08 18.94 -9.40
CA ALA A 336 -5.94 19.57 -10.72
C ALA A 336 -7.00 19.04 -11.70
N PRO A 337 -7.48 19.88 -12.64
CA PRO A 337 -8.37 19.43 -13.72
C PRO A 337 -7.75 18.27 -14.51
N LEU A 338 -8.58 17.30 -14.90
CA LEU A 338 -8.16 16.15 -15.70
C LEU A 338 -8.24 16.52 -17.19
N ASP A 339 -7.20 17.14 -17.72
CA ASP A 339 -7.06 17.47 -19.14
C ASP A 339 -6.35 16.35 -19.91
N ARG A 340 -6.92 15.91 -21.04
CA ARG A 340 -6.41 14.78 -21.83
C ARG A 340 -4.99 15.03 -22.32
N ALA A 341 -4.68 16.23 -22.81
CA ALA A 341 -3.36 16.54 -23.36
C ALA A 341 -2.30 16.58 -22.27
N ALA A 342 -2.63 17.21 -21.13
CA ALA A 342 -1.73 17.28 -19.98
C ALA A 342 -1.49 15.88 -19.35
N LEU A 343 -2.53 15.04 -19.24
CA LEU A 343 -2.38 13.65 -18.79
C LEU A 343 -1.55 12.83 -19.78
N ARG A 344 -1.72 13.04 -21.08
CA ARG A 344 -0.92 12.36 -22.09
C ARG A 344 0.56 12.74 -21.98
N GLU A 345 0.86 14.01 -21.74
CA GLU A 345 2.22 14.48 -21.47
C GLU A 345 2.79 13.86 -20.19
N LEU A 346 2.01 13.86 -19.10
CA LEU A 346 2.42 13.22 -17.83
C LEU A 346 2.82 11.77 -18.06
N VAL A 347 1.98 10.97 -18.72
CA VAL A 347 2.22 9.54 -18.94
C VAL A 347 3.41 9.32 -19.89
N GLU A 348 3.60 10.17 -20.91
CA GLU A 348 4.77 10.12 -21.81
C GLU A 348 6.07 10.41 -21.03
N ARG A 349 6.08 11.42 -20.15
CA ARG A 349 7.24 11.71 -19.29
C ARG A 349 7.55 10.56 -18.33
N ALA A 350 6.53 9.99 -17.69
CA ALA A 350 6.70 8.81 -16.84
C ALA A 350 7.17 7.58 -17.64
N TRP A 351 6.71 7.45 -18.89
CA TRP A 351 7.14 6.38 -19.78
C TRP A 351 8.61 6.52 -20.17
N SER A 352 9.03 7.70 -20.56
CA SER A 352 10.40 7.97 -21.05
C SER A 352 11.42 8.21 -19.93
N GLY A 353 10.99 8.51 -18.71
CA GLY A 353 11.84 8.95 -17.60
C GLY A 353 12.27 10.42 -17.72
N ALA A 354 11.57 11.21 -18.54
CA ALA A 354 11.83 12.63 -18.64
C ALA A 354 11.61 13.33 -17.30
N PRO A 355 12.37 14.41 -16.98
CA PRO A 355 12.22 15.13 -15.72
C PRO A 355 10.79 15.66 -15.52
N VAL A 356 10.31 15.60 -14.29
CA VAL A 356 9.06 16.28 -13.89
C VAL A 356 9.25 17.79 -14.09
N PRO A 357 8.28 18.52 -14.68
CA PRO A 357 8.36 19.94 -14.95
C PRO A 357 8.64 20.79 -13.72
#